data_048bb94230bc0ff677f3e65a05d8ef2a
#
_entry.id   048bb94230bc0ff677f3e65a05d8ef2a
#
_cell.length_a   1.000
_cell.length_b   1.000
_cell.length_c   1.000
_cell.angle_alpha   90.00
_cell.angle_beta   90.00
_cell.angle_gamma   90.00
#
_symmetry.space_group_name_H-M   'P 1'
#
loop_
_entity.id
_entity.type
_entity.pdbx_description
1 polymer ?
#
loop_
_entity_poly.entity_id
_entity_poly.type
_entity_poly.pdbx_seq_one_letter_code
_entity_poly.pdbx_strand_id
1 'polypeptide(L)'
;KVYNSILKMYEYYNKCDELAEIPNEKGKVKNKYRKANASSMLAERPNLINGGIQYFNLDKNKEALKFFATYVESASYPMLADKELAKNDTLLPQIAYYATLAADRVGDKDAIIKYAPMALSDKDGGKFAMQLMADAYKAKGDTAAWIKSLEEGILKFPGNDYFFANLVDYYNSSNQASKAMEFADRMLANDPNNKLYLYVKAYLYHNMKEYDNAI
;
A
#
# COMPACT_ATOMS: atom_id res chain seq x y z
N LYS A 1 2.73 -16.23 -23.60
CA LYS A 1 3.73 -17.28 -23.22
C LYS A 1 5.04 -16.66 -22.70
N VAL A 2 5.59 -15.64 -23.37
CA VAL A 2 6.89 -15.02 -23.01
C VAL A 2 6.90 -14.50 -21.57
N TYR A 3 5.92 -13.71 -21.17
CA TYR A 3 5.89 -13.12 -19.83
C TYR A 3 5.84 -14.16 -18.70
N ASN A 4 5.12 -15.26 -18.88
CA ASN A 4 5.07 -16.30 -17.84
C ASN A 4 6.42 -16.99 -17.60
N SER A 5 7.32 -17.00 -18.59
CA SER A 5 8.69 -17.50 -18.41
C SER A 5 9.50 -16.59 -17.51
N ILE A 6 9.24 -15.27 -17.54
CA ILE A 6 9.90 -14.27 -16.68
C ILE A 6 9.51 -14.49 -15.21
N LEU A 7 8.24 -14.69 -14.91
CA LEU A 7 7.81 -14.99 -13.54
C LEU A 7 8.50 -16.25 -13.00
N LYS A 8 8.58 -17.32 -13.82
CA LYS A 8 9.29 -18.54 -13.44
C LYS A 8 10.80 -18.30 -13.24
N MET A 9 11.40 -17.47 -14.08
CA MET A 9 12.81 -17.10 -13.92
C MET A 9 13.06 -16.44 -12.56
N TYR A 10 12.21 -15.48 -12.17
CA TYR A 10 12.31 -14.80 -10.88
C TYR A 10 12.15 -15.79 -9.72
N GLU A 11 11.14 -16.66 -9.79
CA GLU A 11 10.90 -17.70 -8.79
C GLU A 11 12.12 -18.62 -8.63
N TYR A 12 12.62 -19.17 -9.73
CA TYR A 12 13.73 -20.13 -9.67
C TYR A 12 15.06 -19.48 -9.30
N TYR A 13 15.33 -18.25 -9.75
CA TYR A 13 16.57 -17.57 -9.39
C TYR A 13 16.58 -17.16 -7.93
N ASN A 14 15.45 -16.68 -7.39
CA ASN A 14 15.34 -16.41 -5.97
C ASN A 14 15.51 -17.68 -5.15
N LYS A 15 14.86 -18.78 -5.55
CA LYS A 15 15.01 -20.07 -4.89
C LYS A 15 16.44 -20.62 -4.96
N CYS A 16 17.10 -20.43 -6.09
CA CYS A 16 18.51 -20.81 -6.24
C CYS A 16 19.40 -20.02 -5.27
N ASP A 17 19.15 -18.74 -5.10
CA ASP A 17 19.88 -17.86 -4.20
C ASP A 17 19.68 -18.28 -2.73
N GLU A 18 18.42 -18.50 -2.32
CA GLU A 18 18.08 -18.98 -0.98
C GLU A 18 18.80 -20.31 -0.64
N LEU A 19 18.76 -21.27 -1.56
CA LEU A 19 19.41 -22.57 -1.37
C LEU A 19 20.93 -22.46 -1.32
N ALA A 20 21.51 -21.54 -2.08
CA ALA A 20 22.96 -21.33 -2.11
C ALA A 20 23.50 -20.65 -0.83
N GLU A 21 22.65 -20.03 -0.02
CA GLU A 21 23.01 -19.49 1.30
C GLU A 21 23.10 -20.60 2.37
N ILE A 22 22.61 -21.80 2.10
CA ILE A 22 22.73 -22.93 3.01
C ILE A 22 24.18 -23.43 2.99
N PRO A 23 24.90 -23.45 4.14
CA PRO A 23 26.28 -23.96 4.21
C PRO A 23 26.36 -25.41 3.75
N ASN A 24 27.41 -25.73 3.00
CA ASN A 24 27.71 -27.12 2.65
C ASN A 24 28.27 -27.91 3.85
N GLU A 25 28.54 -29.20 3.68
CA GLU A 25 29.09 -30.07 4.73
C GLU A 25 30.40 -29.56 5.38
N LYS A 26 31.11 -28.65 4.71
CA LYS A 26 32.33 -27.99 5.21
C LYS A 26 32.05 -26.62 5.84
N GLY A 27 30.77 -26.27 6.08
CA GLY A 27 30.34 -24.98 6.65
C GLY A 27 30.54 -23.77 5.72
N LYS A 28 30.76 -23.98 4.41
CA LYS A 28 31.01 -22.92 3.44
C LYS A 28 29.76 -22.61 2.63
N VAL A 29 29.40 -21.33 2.55
CA VAL A 29 28.41 -20.80 1.62
C VAL A 29 29.04 -20.58 0.24
N LYS A 30 28.42 -21.08 -0.82
CA LYS A 30 28.89 -20.91 -2.20
C LYS A 30 27.73 -20.46 -3.10
N ASN A 31 27.63 -19.19 -3.30
CA ASN A 31 26.61 -18.62 -4.20
C ASN A 31 27.21 -18.27 -5.58
N LYS A 32 27.55 -19.31 -6.34
CA LYS A 32 28.23 -19.20 -7.64
C LYS A 32 27.41 -18.41 -8.67
N TYR A 33 26.08 -18.51 -8.61
CA TYR A 33 25.21 -18.01 -9.66
C TYR A 33 24.57 -16.65 -9.32
N ARG A 34 24.71 -16.16 -8.09
CA ARG A 34 24.07 -14.92 -7.62
C ARG A 34 24.25 -13.75 -8.57
N LYS A 35 25.49 -13.46 -8.96
CA LYS A 35 25.80 -12.31 -9.83
C LYS A 35 25.18 -12.44 -11.21
N ALA A 36 25.22 -13.63 -11.83
CA ALA A 36 24.64 -13.86 -13.14
C ALA A 36 23.11 -13.80 -13.09
N ASN A 37 22.50 -14.43 -12.08
CA ASN A 37 21.05 -14.40 -11.87
C ASN A 37 20.55 -12.98 -11.59
N ALA A 38 21.25 -12.22 -10.73
CA ALA A 38 20.94 -10.82 -10.45
C ALA A 38 20.97 -9.95 -11.72
N SER A 39 21.99 -10.11 -12.57
CA SER A 39 22.08 -9.40 -13.83
C SER A 39 20.92 -9.71 -14.78
N SER A 40 20.54 -10.99 -14.88
CA SER A 40 19.39 -11.41 -15.70
C SER A 40 18.07 -10.87 -15.16
N MET A 41 17.87 -10.90 -13.83
CA MET A 41 16.67 -10.33 -13.22
C MET A 41 16.55 -8.83 -13.48
N LEU A 42 17.65 -8.08 -13.33
CA LEU A 42 17.64 -6.64 -13.60
C LEU A 42 17.32 -6.32 -15.07
N ALA A 43 17.87 -7.10 -16.00
CA ALA A 43 17.60 -6.93 -17.43
C ALA A 43 16.12 -7.19 -17.78
N GLU A 44 15.49 -8.16 -17.13
CA GLU A 44 14.09 -8.54 -17.39
C GLU A 44 13.07 -7.79 -16.51
N ARG A 45 13.51 -6.99 -15.54
CA ARG A 45 12.64 -6.28 -14.62
C ARG A 45 11.59 -5.39 -15.32
N PRO A 46 11.90 -4.65 -16.38
CA PRO A 46 10.89 -3.89 -17.14
C PRO A 46 9.79 -4.77 -17.73
N ASN A 47 10.09 -6.01 -18.06
CA ASN A 47 9.12 -6.96 -18.62
C ASN A 47 8.10 -7.45 -17.59
N LEU A 48 8.39 -7.35 -16.30
CA LEU A 48 7.37 -7.55 -15.25
C LEU A 48 6.29 -6.46 -15.33
N ILE A 49 6.70 -5.20 -15.53
CA ILE A 49 5.75 -4.08 -15.71
C ILE A 49 4.90 -4.32 -16.98
N ASN A 50 5.55 -4.61 -18.10
CA ASN A 50 4.86 -4.83 -19.37
C ASN A 50 3.85 -6.00 -19.28
N GLY A 51 4.25 -7.11 -18.65
CA GLY A 51 3.36 -8.26 -18.41
C GLY A 51 2.19 -7.88 -17.51
N GLY A 52 2.46 -7.17 -16.41
CA GLY A 52 1.43 -6.69 -15.50
C GLY A 52 0.41 -5.80 -16.19
N ILE A 53 0.85 -4.80 -16.94
CA ILE A 53 -0.02 -3.89 -17.70
C ILE A 53 -0.84 -4.65 -18.75
N GLN A 54 -0.23 -5.58 -19.48
CA GLN A 54 -0.95 -6.36 -20.48
C GLN A 54 -2.10 -7.17 -19.85
N TYR A 55 -1.84 -7.87 -18.74
CA TYR A 55 -2.88 -8.64 -18.07
C TYR A 55 -3.93 -7.75 -17.40
N PHE A 56 -3.52 -6.62 -16.83
CA PHE A 56 -4.43 -5.66 -16.23
C PHE A 56 -5.41 -5.07 -17.25
N ASN A 57 -4.95 -4.71 -18.44
CA ASN A 57 -5.77 -4.20 -19.54
C ASN A 57 -6.72 -5.26 -20.11
N LEU A 58 -6.41 -6.55 -19.93
CA LEU A 58 -7.27 -7.66 -20.30
C LEU A 58 -8.21 -8.11 -19.17
N ASP A 59 -8.28 -7.34 -18.07
CA ASP A 59 -9.02 -7.64 -16.84
C ASP A 59 -8.64 -8.98 -16.18
N LYS A 60 -7.44 -9.47 -16.48
CA LYS A 60 -6.84 -10.66 -15.85
C LYS A 60 -6.06 -10.27 -14.61
N ASN A 61 -6.80 -9.76 -13.60
CA ASN A 61 -6.23 -9.10 -12.45
C ASN A 61 -5.40 -10.03 -11.54
N LYS A 62 -5.71 -11.34 -11.49
CA LYS A 62 -4.88 -12.32 -10.75
C LYS A 62 -3.49 -12.47 -11.37
N GLU A 63 -3.42 -12.52 -12.69
CA GLU A 63 -2.15 -12.58 -13.41
C GLU A 63 -1.40 -11.25 -13.30
N ALA A 64 -2.09 -10.13 -13.48
CA ALA A 64 -1.51 -8.80 -13.34
C ALA A 64 -0.89 -8.61 -11.95
N LEU A 65 -1.60 -9.01 -10.88
CA LEU A 65 -1.10 -8.96 -9.52
C LEU A 65 0.22 -9.73 -9.37
N LYS A 66 0.34 -10.92 -9.94
CA LYS A 66 1.60 -11.69 -9.86
C LYS A 66 2.78 -10.93 -10.45
N PHE A 67 2.60 -10.26 -11.57
CA PHE A 67 3.64 -9.49 -12.23
C PHE A 67 4.06 -8.27 -11.40
N PHE A 68 3.07 -7.45 -11.01
CA PHE A 68 3.35 -6.26 -10.22
C PHE A 68 3.93 -6.61 -8.84
N ALA A 69 3.40 -7.65 -8.20
CA ALA A 69 3.92 -8.18 -6.93
C ALA A 69 5.39 -8.61 -7.06
N THR A 70 5.72 -9.40 -8.09
CA THR A 70 7.10 -9.84 -8.34
C THR A 70 8.03 -8.65 -8.56
N TYR A 71 7.59 -7.61 -9.29
CA TYR A 71 8.36 -6.39 -9.46
C TYR A 71 8.66 -5.72 -8.14
N VAL A 72 7.64 -5.51 -7.31
CA VAL A 72 7.76 -4.84 -6.01
C VAL A 72 8.62 -5.65 -5.04
N GLU A 73 8.35 -6.94 -4.91
CA GLU A 73 9.06 -7.84 -4.00
C GLU A 73 10.53 -8.01 -4.37
N SER A 74 10.84 -8.02 -5.66
CA SER A 74 12.22 -8.14 -6.14
C SER A 74 13.14 -6.99 -5.68
N ALA A 75 12.57 -5.85 -5.31
CA ALA A 75 13.34 -4.74 -4.75
C ALA A 75 14.01 -5.08 -3.40
N SER A 76 13.52 -6.11 -2.71
CA SER A 76 14.04 -6.60 -1.43
C SER A 76 14.79 -7.93 -1.53
N TYR A 77 14.99 -8.46 -2.74
CA TYR A 77 15.70 -9.73 -2.89
C TYR A 77 17.18 -9.60 -2.49
N PRO A 78 17.73 -10.51 -1.65
CA PRO A 78 19.11 -10.42 -1.19
C PRO A 78 20.13 -10.34 -2.32
N MET A 79 19.87 -11.02 -3.45
CA MET A 79 20.75 -10.96 -4.61
C MET A 79 20.77 -9.60 -5.33
N LEU A 80 19.80 -8.73 -5.07
CA LEU A 80 19.68 -7.38 -5.64
C LEU A 80 19.97 -6.28 -4.61
N ALA A 81 20.39 -6.64 -3.40
CA ALA A 81 20.59 -5.71 -2.28
C ALA A 81 21.58 -4.57 -2.61
N ASP A 82 22.63 -4.86 -3.40
CA ASP A 82 23.62 -3.88 -3.85
C ASP A 82 23.05 -2.77 -4.75
N LYS A 83 21.87 -2.96 -5.30
CA LYS A 83 21.17 -1.99 -6.15
C LYS A 83 20.31 -1.00 -5.36
N GLU A 84 20.06 -1.28 -4.10
CA GLU A 84 19.20 -0.46 -3.23
C GLU A 84 17.87 -0.07 -3.92
N LEU A 85 17.24 -1.04 -4.61
CA LEU A 85 16.07 -0.78 -5.46
C LEU A 85 14.91 -0.17 -4.66
N ALA A 86 14.73 -0.55 -3.41
CA ALA A 86 13.70 0.02 -2.56
C ALA A 86 13.84 1.56 -2.41
N LYS A 87 15.05 2.11 -2.56
CA LYS A 87 15.36 3.53 -2.44
C LYS A 87 15.49 4.21 -3.80
N ASN A 88 16.12 3.53 -4.75
CA ASN A 88 16.58 4.14 -6.00
C ASN A 88 15.61 3.94 -7.17
N ASP A 89 14.69 2.98 -7.06
CA ASP A 89 13.71 2.70 -8.12
C ASP A 89 12.52 3.65 -8.04
N THR A 90 12.53 4.67 -8.88
CA THR A 90 11.49 5.71 -8.94
C THR A 90 10.13 5.19 -9.41
N LEU A 91 10.07 4.03 -10.07
CA LEU A 91 8.82 3.40 -10.50
C LEU A 91 8.20 2.51 -9.41
N LEU A 92 8.96 2.17 -8.38
CA LEU A 92 8.51 1.24 -7.35
C LEU A 92 7.17 1.66 -6.69
N PRO A 93 6.96 2.92 -6.29
CA PRO A 93 5.69 3.35 -5.70
C PRO A 93 4.52 3.23 -6.67
N GLN A 94 4.71 3.58 -7.93
CA GLN A 94 3.68 3.46 -8.96
C GLN A 94 3.29 2.00 -9.22
N ILE A 95 4.28 1.11 -9.32
CA ILE A 95 3.99 -0.32 -9.55
C ILE A 95 3.38 -0.97 -8.31
N ALA A 96 3.76 -0.53 -7.10
CA ALA A 96 3.08 -0.94 -5.86
C ALA A 96 1.60 -0.49 -5.84
N TYR A 97 1.30 0.69 -6.38
CA TYR A 97 -0.08 1.12 -6.57
C TYR A 97 -0.85 0.21 -7.53
N TYR A 98 -0.27 -0.16 -8.69
CA TYR A 98 -0.91 -1.11 -9.60
C TYR A 98 -1.07 -2.51 -8.97
N ALA A 99 -0.12 -2.97 -8.16
CA ALA A 99 -0.27 -4.20 -7.38
C ALA A 99 -1.46 -4.11 -6.41
N THR A 100 -1.60 -2.97 -5.72
CA THR A 100 -2.73 -2.70 -4.80
C THR A 100 -4.06 -2.69 -5.54
N LEU A 101 -4.15 -2.04 -6.70
CA LEU A 101 -5.36 -2.02 -7.52
C LEU A 101 -5.72 -3.42 -8.04
N ALA A 102 -4.74 -4.18 -8.51
CA ALA A 102 -4.99 -5.55 -8.97
C ALA A 102 -5.45 -6.44 -7.82
N ALA A 103 -4.88 -6.27 -6.61
CA ALA A 103 -5.30 -6.96 -5.40
C ALA A 103 -6.74 -6.60 -5.02
N ASP A 104 -7.13 -5.33 -5.09
CA ASP A 104 -8.50 -4.89 -4.83
C ASP A 104 -9.49 -5.53 -5.80
N ARG A 105 -9.20 -5.50 -7.10
CA ARG A 105 -10.05 -6.11 -8.12
C ARG A 105 -10.27 -7.62 -7.96
N VAL A 106 -9.32 -8.33 -7.33
CA VAL A 106 -9.48 -9.76 -7.02
C VAL A 106 -9.97 -10.02 -5.60
N GLY A 107 -10.17 -8.98 -4.80
CA GLY A 107 -10.64 -9.07 -3.43
C GLY A 107 -9.61 -9.55 -2.41
N ASP A 108 -8.32 -9.51 -2.76
CA ASP A 108 -7.22 -9.98 -1.90
C ASP A 108 -6.80 -8.87 -0.91
N LYS A 109 -7.43 -8.87 0.27
CA LYS A 109 -7.20 -7.88 1.32
C LYS A 109 -5.79 -7.95 1.91
N ASP A 110 -5.18 -9.14 1.95
CA ASP A 110 -3.82 -9.30 2.46
C ASP A 110 -2.80 -8.70 1.49
N ALA A 111 -3.01 -8.90 0.20
CA ALA A 111 -2.17 -8.28 -0.83
C ALA A 111 -2.33 -6.74 -0.83
N ILE A 112 -3.54 -6.19 -0.66
CA ILE A 112 -3.74 -4.74 -0.51
C ILE A 112 -2.91 -4.22 0.65
N ILE A 113 -3.03 -4.81 1.84
CA ILE A 113 -2.30 -4.40 3.05
C ILE A 113 -0.79 -4.50 2.87
N LYS A 114 -0.34 -5.50 2.10
CA LYS A 114 1.08 -5.72 1.83
C LYS A 114 1.68 -4.66 0.90
N TYR A 115 0.99 -4.31 -0.19
CA TYR A 115 1.57 -3.46 -1.24
C TYR A 115 1.24 -1.97 -1.10
N ALA A 116 0.08 -1.62 -0.55
CA ALA A 116 -0.33 -0.23 -0.41
C ALA A 116 0.68 0.67 0.34
N PRO A 117 1.35 0.23 1.43
CA PRO A 117 2.36 1.06 2.10
C PRO A 117 3.50 1.51 1.19
N MET A 118 3.89 0.68 0.21
CA MET A 118 4.95 1.01 -0.74
C MET A 118 4.50 1.98 -1.85
N ALA A 119 3.18 2.12 -2.03
CA ALA A 119 2.57 3.03 -3.00
C ALA A 119 2.36 4.46 -2.47
N LEU A 120 2.50 4.70 -1.16
CA LEU A 120 2.08 5.97 -0.53
C LEU A 120 2.85 7.20 -1.00
N SER A 121 4.02 7.03 -1.60
CA SER A 121 4.81 8.11 -2.20
C SER A 121 4.49 8.35 -3.67
N ASP A 122 3.64 7.51 -4.30
CA ASP A 122 3.19 7.76 -5.66
C ASP A 122 2.29 8.99 -5.70
N LYS A 123 2.58 9.91 -6.62
CA LYS A 123 1.92 11.20 -6.69
C LYS A 123 0.43 11.10 -6.97
N ASP A 124 0.05 10.21 -7.85
CA ASP A 124 -1.33 10.09 -8.33
C ASP A 124 -2.11 9.00 -7.60
N GLY A 125 -1.45 7.89 -7.28
CA GLY A 125 -2.07 6.70 -6.69
C GLY A 125 -1.96 6.60 -5.16
N GLY A 126 -1.02 7.29 -4.53
CA GLY A 126 -0.71 7.11 -3.11
C GLY A 126 -1.90 7.30 -2.17
N LYS A 127 -2.73 8.33 -2.43
CA LYS A 127 -3.96 8.57 -1.66
C LYS A 127 -4.99 7.44 -1.82
N PHE A 128 -5.12 6.90 -3.03
CA PHE A 128 -6.04 5.78 -3.31
C PHE A 128 -5.54 4.48 -2.69
N ALA A 129 -4.21 4.22 -2.75
CA ALA A 129 -3.62 3.07 -2.06
C ALA A 129 -3.89 3.12 -0.55
N MET A 130 -3.79 4.30 0.07
CA MET A 130 -4.11 4.49 1.48
C MET A 130 -5.58 4.23 1.79
N GLN A 131 -6.51 4.68 0.93
CA GLN A 131 -7.94 4.38 1.07
C GLN A 131 -8.21 2.88 0.99
N LEU A 132 -7.68 2.22 -0.04
CA LEU A 132 -7.84 0.77 -0.22
C LEU A 132 -7.27 -0.03 0.98
N MET A 133 -6.15 0.43 1.54
CA MET A 133 -5.56 -0.18 2.73
C MET A 133 -6.47 -0.01 3.95
N ALA A 134 -7.02 1.17 4.17
CA ALA A 134 -7.98 1.42 5.24
C ALA A 134 -9.23 0.55 5.07
N ASP A 135 -9.81 0.49 3.86
CA ASP A 135 -10.97 -0.37 3.57
C ASP A 135 -10.66 -1.85 3.77
N ALA A 136 -9.45 -2.30 3.43
CA ALA A 136 -9.02 -3.67 3.65
C ALA A 136 -8.96 -4.02 5.15
N TYR A 137 -8.40 -3.14 5.99
CA TYR A 137 -8.42 -3.33 7.45
C TYR A 137 -9.83 -3.33 8.02
N LYS A 138 -10.70 -2.39 7.56
CA LYS A 138 -12.12 -2.37 7.95
C LYS A 138 -12.82 -3.69 7.61
N ALA A 139 -12.64 -4.17 6.38
CA ALA A 139 -13.23 -5.42 5.90
C ALA A 139 -12.72 -6.67 6.65
N LYS A 140 -11.50 -6.63 7.18
CA LYS A 140 -10.92 -7.68 8.03
C LYS A 140 -11.35 -7.57 9.50
N GLY A 141 -12.06 -6.52 9.88
CA GLY A 141 -12.45 -6.27 11.28
C GLY A 141 -11.30 -5.78 12.16
N ASP A 142 -10.15 -5.41 11.57
CA ASP A 142 -9.05 -4.82 12.32
C ASP A 142 -9.29 -3.32 12.51
N THR A 143 -10.16 -3.01 13.48
CA THR A 143 -10.56 -1.64 13.77
C THR A 143 -9.39 -0.77 14.21
N ALA A 144 -8.40 -1.32 14.91
CA ALA A 144 -7.24 -0.54 15.37
C ALA A 144 -6.36 -0.11 14.20
N ALA A 145 -6.04 -1.03 13.29
CA ALA A 145 -5.27 -0.72 12.09
C ALA A 145 -6.06 0.19 11.12
N TRP A 146 -7.38 0.01 11.04
CA TRP A 146 -8.23 0.89 10.25
C TRP A 146 -8.19 2.34 10.75
N ILE A 147 -8.43 2.58 12.05
CA ILE A 147 -8.37 3.92 12.66
C ILE A 147 -6.98 4.54 12.42
N LYS A 148 -5.92 3.79 12.68
CA LYS A 148 -4.55 4.25 12.44
C LYS A 148 -4.34 4.66 10.98
N SER A 149 -4.84 3.87 10.04
CA SER A 149 -4.74 4.20 8.61
C SER A 149 -5.51 5.48 8.25
N LEU A 150 -6.67 5.72 8.87
CA LEU A 150 -7.42 6.96 8.68
C LEU A 150 -6.66 8.17 9.24
N GLU A 151 -6.11 8.08 10.45
CA GLU A 151 -5.32 9.16 11.06
C GLU A 151 -4.07 9.50 10.24
N GLU A 152 -3.33 8.49 9.79
CA GLU A 152 -2.17 8.67 8.91
C GLU A 152 -2.58 9.27 7.56
N GLY A 153 -3.72 8.84 7.02
CA GLY A 153 -4.28 9.35 5.76
C GLY A 153 -4.62 10.84 5.82
N ILE A 154 -5.20 11.30 6.93
CA ILE A 154 -5.49 12.72 7.15
C ILE A 154 -4.20 13.55 7.15
N LEU A 155 -3.15 13.08 7.82
CA LEU A 155 -1.88 13.80 7.91
C LEU A 155 -1.13 13.81 6.57
N LYS A 156 -1.18 12.70 5.85
CA LYS A 156 -0.43 12.55 4.60
C LYS A 156 -1.13 13.16 3.40
N PHE A 157 -2.46 13.15 3.40
CA PHE A 157 -3.32 13.62 2.30
C PHE A 157 -4.40 14.59 2.80
N PRO A 158 -4.01 15.76 3.33
CA PRO A 158 -4.92 16.66 4.05
C PRO A 158 -6.09 17.21 3.21
N GLY A 159 -6.00 17.13 1.88
CA GLY A 159 -7.10 17.51 0.98
C GLY A 159 -8.06 16.36 0.64
N ASN A 160 -7.98 15.22 1.30
CA ASN A 160 -8.82 14.08 1.04
C ASN A 160 -9.82 13.85 2.18
N ASP A 161 -11.07 14.22 1.91
CA ASP A 161 -12.17 14.16 2.87
C ASP A 161 -12.50 12.74 3.36
N TYR A 162 -12.17 11.71 2.58
CA TYR A 162 -12.47 10.31 2.88
C TYR A 162 -11.97 9.90 4.28
N PHE A 163 -10.73 10.21 4.61
CA PHE A 163 -10.12 9.76 5.87
C PHE A 163 -10.78 10.40 7.08
N PHE A 164 -10.97 11.72 7.01
CA PHE A 164 -11.59 12.47 8.09
C PHE A 164 -13.05 12.07 8.30
N ALA A 165 -13.84 11.99 7.24
CA ALA A 165 -15.24 11.61 7.31
C ALA A 165 -15.42 10.22 7.92
N ASN A 166 -14.66 9.21 7.46
CA ASN A 166 -14.77 7.85 8.02
C ASN A 166 -14.37 7.78 9.50
N LEU A 167 -13.36 8.53 9.94
CA LEU A 167 -12.93 8.55 11.33
C LEU A 167 -13.99 9.18 12.24
N VAL A 168 -14.58 10.29 11.82
CA VAL A 168 -15.66 10.97 12.56
C VAL A 168 -16.90 10.09 12.63
N ASP A 169 -17.31 9.50 11.52
CA ASP A 169 -18.47 8.59 11.48
C ASP A 169 -18.28 7.39 12.42
N TYR A 170 -17.08 6.83 12.48
CA TYR A 170 -16.76 5.77 13.41
C TYR A 170 -16.92 6.20 14.87
N TYR A 171 -16.31 7.32 15.26
CA TYR A 171 -16.39 7.82 16.63
C TYR A 171 -17.83 8.21 17.02
N ASN A 172 -18.57 8.79 16.10
CA ASN A 172 -19.96 9.16 16.33
C ASN A 172 -20.85 7.92 16.50
N SER A 173 -20.72 6.91 15.63
CA SER A 173 -21.51 5.69 15.66
C SER A 173 -21.16 4.76 16.83
N SER A 174 -19.95 4.86 17.35
CA SER A 174 -19.47 4.07 18.49
C SER A 174 -19.69 4.74 19.85
N ASN A 175 -20.55 5.75 19.94
CA ASN A 175 -20.78 6.54 21.15
C ASN A 175 -19.52 7.24 21.72
N GLN A 176 -18.59 7.58 20.87
CA GLN A 176 -17.35 8.27 21.21
C GLN A 176 -17.33 9.70 20.66
N ALA A 177 -18.48 10.39 20.64
CA ALA A 177 -18.64 11.74 20.09
C ALA A 177 -17.61 12.74 20.63
N SER A 178 -17.23 12.61 21.91
CA SER A 178 -16.17 13.45 22.51
C SER A 178 -14.82 13.28 21.83
N LYS A 179 -14.46 12.07 21.40
CA LYS A 179 -13.22 11.83 20.63
C LYS A 179 -13.31 12.41 19.22
N ALA A 180 -14.48 12.31 18.58
CA ALA A 180 -14.71 12.95 17.29
C ALA A 180 -14.54 14.47 17.39
N MET A 181 -15.07 15.09 18.46
CA MET A 181 -14.93 16.52 18.72
C MET A 181 -13.48 16.91 18.97
N GLU A 182 -12.77 16.21 19.85
CA GLU A 182 -11.34 16.44 20.12
C GLU A 182 -10.50 16.35 18.84
N PHE A 183 -10.81 15.38 17.98
CA PHE A 183 -10.13 15.22 16.71
C PHE A 183 -10.43 16.38 15.75
N ALA A 184 -11.70 16.80 15.64
CA ALA A 184 -12.10 17.96 14.83
C ALA A 184 -11.43 19.25 15.31
N ASP A 185 -11.34 19.45 16.64
CA ASP A 185 -10.66 20.62 17.24
C ASP A 185 -9.16 20.61 16.91
N ARG A 186 -8.51 19.47 17.00
CA ARG A 186 -7.08 19.33 16.62
C ARG A 186 -6.84 19.62 15.14
N MET A 187 -7.76 19.22 14.27
CA MET A 187 -7.66 19.52 12.84
C MET A 187 -7.89 20.99 12.55
N LEU A 188 -8.86 21.62 13.21
CA LEU A 188 -9.10 23.05 13.10
C LEU A 188 -7.97 23.91 13.67
N ALA A 189 -7.24 23.43 14.67
CA ALA A 189 -6.05 24.13 15.16
C ALA A 189 -4.95 24.24 14.09
N ASN A 190 -4.87 23.26 13.17
CA ASN A 190 -3.91 23.27 12.06
C ASN A 190 -4.46 24.02 10.82
N ASP A 191 -5.77 23.95 10.55
CA ASP A 191 -6.42 24.60 9.43
C ASP A 191 -7.77 25.20 9.87
N PRO A 192 -7.76 26.41 10.50
CA PRO A 192 -8.94 27.01 11.11
C PRO A 192 -10.08 27.34 10.14
N ASN A 193 -9.79 27.46 8.86
CA ASN A 193 -10.76 27.82 7.81
C ASN A 193 -11.23 26.62 6.99
N ASN A 194 -10.88 25.40 7.37
CA ASN A 194 -11.28 24.21 6.65
C ASN A 194 -12.80 23.99 6.80
N LYS A 195 -13.50 24.14 5.70
CA LYS A 195 -14.97 24.06 5.67
C LYS A 195 -15.50 22.69 6.10
N LEU A 196 -14.80 21.62 5.76
CA LEU A 196 -15.18 20.27 6.16
C LEU A 196 -15.08 20.11 7.68
N TYR A 197 -13.97 20.53 8.28
CA TYR A 197 -13.76 20.40 9.73
C TYR A 197 -14.75 21.25 10.52
N LEU A 198 -15.05 22.47 10.04
CA LEU A 198 -16.08 23.34 10.61
C LEU A 198 -17.46 22.69 10.51
N TYR A 199 -17.83 22.18 9.33
CA TYR A 199 -19.11 21.52 9.12
C TYR A 199 -19.28 20.30 10.05
N VAL A 200 -18.24 19.47 10.14
CA VAL A 200 -18.28 18.27 11.01
C VAL A 200 -18.40 18.66 12.47
N LYS A 201 -17.68 19.69 12.91
CA LYS A 201 -17.79 20.18 14.28
C LYS A 201 -19.22 20.67 14.60
N ALA A 202 -19.82 21.44 13.70
CA ALA A 202 -21.22 21.87 13.83
C ALA A 202 -22.19 20.67 13.87
N TYR A 203 -21.98 19.67 13.00
CA TYR A 203 -22.76 18.42 12.98
C TYR A 203 -22.65 17.62 14.30
N LEU A 204 -21.44 17.54 14.87
CA LEU A 204 -21.22 16.88 16.16
C LEU A 204 -21.94 17.62 17.30
N TYR A 205 -21.88 18.93 17.37
CA TYR A 205 -22.63 19.75 18.34
C TYR A 205 -24.13 19.53 18.19
N HIS A 206 -24.64 19.50 16.96
CA HIS A 206 -26.06 19.22 16.70
C HIS A 206 -26.47 17.84 17.24
N ASN A 207 -25.66 16.80 17.01
CA ASN A 207 -25.93 15.46 17.51
C ASN A 207 -25.87 15.36 19.05
N MET A 208 -25.03 16.17 19.69
CA MET A 208 -24.93 16.29 21.14
C MET A 208 -26.05 17.18 21.72
N LYS A 209 -26.94 17.74 20.90
CA LYS A 209 -28.00 18.69 21.26
C LYS A 209 -27.48 20.03 21.81
N GLU A 210 -26.24 20.36 21.52
CA GLU A 210 -25.60 21.62 21.85
C GLU A 210 -25.82 22.65 20.72
N TYR A 211 -27.06 23.00 20.45
CA TYR A 211 -27.46 23.76 19.27
C TYR A 211 -26.83 25.16 19.18
N ASP A 212 -26.59 25.80 20.32
CA ASP A 212 -25.97 27.14 20.36
C ASP A 212 -24.49 27.11 19.90
N ASN A 213 -23.82 25.95 20.06
CA ASN A 213 -22.46 25.74 19.63
C ASN A 213 -22.36 25.25 18.15
N ALA A 214 -23.49 24.84 17.57
CA ALA A 214 -23.58 24.34 16.21
C ALA A 214 -23.72 25.43 15.14
N ILE A 215 -23.93 26.68 15.56
CA ILE A 215 -24.10 27.86 14.71
C ILE A 215 -22.79 28.66 14.67
#